data_f84cd8a97a1648dcd5bcf74dc821e908
#
_entry.id   f84cd8a97a1648dcd5bcf74dc821e908
#
_cell.length_a   1.000
_cell.length_b   1.000
_cell.length_c   1.000
_cell.angle_alpha   90.00
_cell.angle_beta   90.00
_cell.angle_gamma   90.00
#
_symmetry.space_group_name_H-M   'P 1'
#
loop_
_entity.id
_entity.type
_entity.pdbx_description
1 polymer ?
#
loop_
_entity_poly.entity_id
_entity_poly.type
_entity_poly.pdbx_seq_one_letter_code
_entity_poly.pdbx_strand_id
1 'polypeptide(L)'
;MSQGLGPAPDYPDGVRAALAWIAEHRAELIARGALHGVDVSACVSPGLSVVYTSPTDVEAVVSKFMQLADIGARHFGLLLDDIPDTLVHPDDIAAYLNIAVAHADFANRVRAALIERLPNAHLIVCPMLYAGRGTEPYCHVMGDQLHPQIDLMWTGREICSGYLDIADAVVFERSTRRPPFYWDNYPVNDGSMSHRLHIGPIEGRESGLHRFAD
;
A
#
# COMPACT_ATOMS: atom_id res chain seq x y z
N MET A 1 17.34 21.03 5.42
CA MET A 1 18.50 20.10 5.31
C MET A 1 17.88 18.72 5.11
N SER A 2 17.99 18.15 3.91
CA SER A 2 17.47 16.80 3.61
C SER A 2 18.30 15.81 4.43
N GLN A 3 17.70 15.19 5.42
CA GLN A 3 18.28 13.99 6.00
C GLN A 3 18.32 12.95 4.88
N GLY A 4 19.52 12.67 4.41
CA GLY A 4 19.73 11.68 3.37
C GLY A 4 19.21 10.34 3.84
N LEU A 5 18.52 9.66 2.97
CA LEU A 5 18.28 8.23 3.06
C LEU A 5 19.59 7.57 3.51
N GLY A 6 19.54 6.73 4.53
CA GLY A 6 20.72 5.97 4.98
C GLY A 6 21.42 5.27 3.81
N PRO A 7 22.64 4.75 3.99
CA PRO A 7 23.36 4.11 2.91
C PRO A 7 22.46 3.07 2.23
N ALA A 8 22.39 3.15 0.89
CA ALA A 8 21.59 2.20 0.11
C ALA A 8 21.99 0.76 0.48
N PRO A 9 21.03 -0.16 0.63
CA PRO A 9 21.33 -1.55 0.90
C PRO A 9 22.34 -2.09 -0.11
N ASP A 10 23.19 -3.01 0.30
CA ASP A 10 24.19 -3.61 -0.57
C ASP A 10 23.53 -4.65 -1.50
N TYR A 11 22.83 -4.14 -2.50
CA TYR A 11 22.19 -4.97 -3.52
C TYR A 11 23.20 -5.53 -4.52
N PRO A 12 22.97 -6.73 -5.06
CA PRO A 12 23.69 -7.25 -6.23
C PRO A 12 23.69 -6.23 -7.38
N ASP A 13 24.76 -6.21 -8.18
CA ASP A 13 24.94 -5.21 -9.25
C ASP A 13 23.76 -5.15 -10.23
N GLY A 14 23.16 -6.30 -10.57
CA GLY A 14 21.98 -6.35 -11.44
C GLY A 14 20.75 -5.66 -10.82
N VAL A 15 20.55 -5.78 -9.53
CA VAL A 15 19.45 -5.11 -8.81
C VAL A 15 19.70 -3.61 -8.74
N ARG A 16 20.94 -3.18 -8.44
CA ARG A 16 21.31 -1.76 -8.48
C ARG A 16 21.07 -1.14 -9.85
N ALA A 17 21.46 -1.82 -10.91
CA ALA A 17 21.24 -1.36 -12.27
C ALA A 17 19.75 -1.25 -12.61
N ALA A 18 18.93 -2.21 -12.20
CA ALA A 18 17.48 -2.17 -12.39
C ALA A 18 16.81 -1.02 -11.62
N LEU A 19 17.19 -0.80 -10.37
CA LEU A 19 16.67 0.31 -9.56
C LEU A 19 17.10 1.67 -10.13
N ALA A 20 18.32 1.81 -10.62
CA ALA A 20 18.78 3.02 -11.29
C ALA A 20 17.98 3.28 -12.57
N TRP A 21 17.76 2.25 -13.37
CA TRP A 21 16.96 2.34 -14.58
C TRP A 21 15.51 2.75 -14.29
N ILE A 22 14.88 2.13 -13.28
CA ILE A 22 13.53 2.50 -12.85
C ILE A 22 13.50 3.96 -12.38
N ALA A 23 14.51 4.41 -11.62
CA ALA A 23 14.60 5.77 -11.15
C ALA A 23 14.70 6.80 -12.31
N GLU A 24 15.39 6.45 -13.37
CA GLU A 24 15.55 7.26 -14.59
C GLU A 24 14.28 7.29 -15.46
N HIS A 25 13.55 6.16 -15.51
CA HIS A 25 12.46 5.95 -16.48
C HIS A 25 11.06 6.03 -15.85
N ARG A 26 10.93 6.51 -14.60
CA ARG A 26 9.63 6.55 -13.90
C ARG A 26 8.53 7.25 -14.69
N ALA A 27 8.82 8.39 -15.26
CA ALA A 27 7.84 9.14 -16.05
C ALA A 27 7.40 8.37 -17.31
N GLU A 28 8.35 7.70 -17.98
CA GLU A 28 8.04 6.85 -19.14
C GLU A 28 7.19 5.64 -18.73
N LEU A 29 7.51 4.97 -17.61
CA LEU A 29 6.74 3.85 -17.10
C LEU A 29 5.28 4.23 -16.80
N ILE A 30 5.06 5.38 -16.15
CA ILE A 30 3.72 5.90 -15.87
C ILE A 30 2.97 6.17 -17.18
N ALA A 31 3.60 6.88 -18.13
CA ALA A 31 2.98 7.22 -19.40
C ALA A 31 2.65 5.96 -20.25
N ARG A 32 3.55 4.99 -20.30
CA ARG A 32 3.33 3.73 -21.02
C ARG A 32 2.29 2.85 -20.34
N GLY A 33 2.28 2.80 -19.01
CA GLY A 33 1.23 2.11 -18.26
C GLY A 33 -0.15 2.62 -18.66
N ALA A 34 -0.36 3.94 -18.62
CA ALA A 34 -1.63 4.56 -18.99
C ALA A 34 -2.06 4.24 -20.43
N LEU A 35 -1.12 4.18 -21.39
CA LEU A 35 -1.41 3.78 -22.78
C LEU A 35 -1.90 2.33 -22.92
N HIS A 36 -1.55 1.48 -21.98
CA HIS A 36 -1.92 0.06 -21.96
C HIS A 36 -3.01 -0.28 -20.94
N GLY A 37 -3.65 0.72 -20.34
CA GLY A 37 -4.68 0.52 -19.31
C GLY A 37 -4.11 -0.04 -18.01
N VAL A 38 -2.85 0.26 -17.69
CA VAL A 38 -2.17 -0.12 -16.45
C VAL A 38 -1.88 1.13 -15.64
N ASP A 39 -2.46 1.24 -14.45
CA ASP A 39 -2.18 2.30 -13.51
C ASP A 39 -0.92 1.97 -12.72
N VAL A 40 0.06 2.87 -12.77
CA VAL A 40 1.31 2.73 -12.03
C VAL A 40 1.18 3.47 -10.70
N SER A 41 1.12 2.71 -9.62
CA SER A 41 1.02 3.27 -8.26
C SER A 41 2.40 3.60 -7.69
N ALA A 42 2.52 4.82 -7.17
CA ALA A 42 3.71 5.29 -6.47
C ALA A 42 3.55 5.08 -4.96
N CYS A 43 4.26 4.11 -4.40
CA CYS A 43 4.10 3.70 -3.01
C CYS A 43 5.16 4.33 -2.10
N VAL A 44 4.74 4.70 -0.89
CA VAL A 44 5.60 5.24 0.18
C VAL A 44 5.26 4.57 1.49
N SER A 45 6.26 4.03 2.19
CA SER A 45 6.16 3.66 3.60
C SER A 45 6.60 4.86 4.46
N PRO A 46 5.84 5.24 5.50
CA PRO A 46 6.24 6.31 6.40
C PRO A 46 7.44 5.93 7.30
N GLY A 47 7.77 4.63 7.36
CA GLY A 47 8.88 4.08 8.11
C GLY A 47 8.61 3.93 9.61
N LEU A 48 9.65 3.53 10.35
CA LEU A 48 9.55 3.17 11.77
C LEU A 48 9.52 4.38 12.72
N SER A 49 9.79 5.58 12.22
CA SER A 49 9.85 6.81 13.03
C SER A 49 8.63 7.71 12.87
N VAL A 50 7.59 7.24 12.20
CA VAL A 50 6.37 8.02 11.98
C VAL A 50 5.66 8.30 13.30
N VAL A 51 5.22 9.54 13.46
CA VAL A 51 4.33 9.98 14.53
C VAL A 51 2.96 10.26 13.92
N TYR A 52 1.99 9.40 14.19
CA TYR A 52 0.68 9.44 13.52
C TYR A 52 -0.09 10.72 13.82
N THR A 53 0.08 11.32 15.01
CA THR A 53 -0.49 12.63 15.37
C THR A 53 0.17 13.80 14.66
N SER A 54 1.40 13.63 14.12
CA SER A 54 2.22 14.73 13.60
C SER A 54 1.70 15.27 12.25
N PRO A 55 1.35 16.56 12.14
CA PRO A 55 1.07 17.17 10.85
C PRO A 55 2.30 17.20 9.93
N THR A 56 3.50 17.27 10.51
CA THR A 56 4.76 17.29 9.74
C THR A 56 4.99 15.98 9.02
N ASP A 57 4.61 14.83 9.64
CA ASP A 57 4.78 13.52 9.03
C ASP A 57 3.74 13.28 7.92
N VAL A 58 2.52 13.78 8.09
CA VAL A 58 1.53 13.83 7.01
C VAL A 58 2.08 14.63 5.83
N GLU A 59 2.62 15.83 6.09
CA GLU A 59 3.18 16.69 5.06
C GLU A 59 4.38 16.05 4.36
N ALA A 60 5.22 15.33 5.09
CA ALA A 60 6.37 14.61 4.52
C ALA A 60 5.94 13.54 3.50
N VAL A 61 4.89 12.74 3.85
CA VAL A 61 4.31 11.75 2.93
C VAL A 61 3.69 12.42 1.71
N VAL A 62 2.87 13.44 1.92
CA VAL A 62 2.21 14.16 0.81
C VAL A 62 3.23 14.81 -0.11
N SER A 63 4.28 15.42 0.45
CA SER A 63 5.38 15.99 -0.35
C SER A 63 6.08 14.95 -1.22
N LYS A 64 6.23 13.71 -0.74
CA LYS A 64 6.76 12.61 -1.55
C LYS A 64 5.81 12.24 -2.68
N PHE A 65 4.52 12.15 -2.41
CA PHE A 65 3.52 11.91 -3.44
C PHE A 65 3.50 13.02 -4.50
N MET A 66 3.61 14.28 -4.09
CA MET A 66 3.65 15.39 -5.04
C MET A 66 4.88 15.36 -5.95
N GLN A 67 6.06 14.96 -5.46
CA GLN A 67 7.24 14.74 -6.32
C GLN A 67 6.98 13.69 -7.42
N LEU A 68 6.18 12.66 -7.10
CA LEU A 68 5.81 11.63 -8.07
C LEU A 68 4.63 12.07 -8.96
N ALA A 69 3.75 12.93 -8.44
CA ALA A 69 2.69 13.58 -9.22
C ALA A 69 3.26 14.48 -10.33
N ASP A 70 4.37 15.16 -10.07
CA ASP A 70 5.06 16.03 -11.04
C ASP A 70 5.56 15.27 -12.28
N ILE A 71 5.80 13.96 -12.15
CA ILE A 71 6.15 13.07 -13.26
C ILE A 71 4.97 12.26 -13.80
N GLY A 72 3.74 12.59 -13.40
CA GLY A 72 2.52 12.04 -13.97
C GLY A 72 1.78 11.02 -13.11
N ALA A 73 2.29 10.61 -11.94
CA ALA A 73 1.58 9.68 -11.06
C ALA A 73 0.24 10.25 -10.58
N ARG A 74 -0.77 9.39 -10.51
CA ARG A 74 -2.12 9.70 -10.01
C ARG A 74 -2.60 8.67 -8.99
N HIS A 75 -1.98 7.50 -8.96
CA HIS A 75 -2.24 6.41 -8.02
C HIS A 75 -1.10 6.36 -7.00
N PHE A 76 -1.44 6.38 -5.72
CA PHE A 76 -0.48 6.46 -4.61
C PHE A 76 -0.78 5.39 -3.58
N GLY A 77 0.26 4.71 -3.10
CA GLY A 77 0.16 3.70 -2.05
C GLY A 77 0.78 4.19 -0.75
N LEU A 78 0.02 4.18 0.35
CA LEU A 78 0.54 4.37 1.70
C LEU A 78 0.73 2.99 2.33
N LEU A 79 1.98 2.60 2.57
CA LEU A 79 2.32 1.27 3.06
C LEU A 79 2.54 1.29 4.57
N LEU A 80 1.65 0.60 5.31
CA LEU A 80 1.65 0.50 6.78
C LEU A 80 1.87 -0.95 7.24
N ASP A 81 2.43 -1.79 6.39
CA ASP A 81 2.62 -3.22 6.60
C ASP A 81 3.83 -3.53 7.48
N ASP A 82 5.00 -3.03 7.14
CA ASP A 82 6.27 -3.33 7.81
C ASP A 82 6.63 -2.31 8.92
N ILE A 83 5.67 -2.00 9.79
CA ILE A 83 5.82 -1.07 10.90
C ILE A 83 5.41 -1.74 12.22
N PRO A 84 5.78 -1.20 13.39
CA PRO A 84 5.39 -1.78 14.68
C PRO A 84 3.87 -1.96 14.80
N ASP A 85 3.44 -3.06 15.39
CA ASP A 85 2.04 -3.40 15.64
C ASP A 85 1.43 -2.67 16.85
N THR A 86 2.23 -1.84 17.51
CA THR A 86 1.86 -1.06 18.68
C THR A 86 2.26 0.39 18.54
N LEU A 87 1.52 1.28 19.19
CA LEU A 87 1.89 2.70 19.31
C LEU A 87 3.15 2.83 20.16
N VAL A 88 4.16 3.54 19.66
CA VAL A 88 5.46 3.70 20.33
C VAL A 88 5.73 5.14 20.77
N HIS A 89 5.10 6.14 20.11
CA HIS A 89 5.28 7.53 20.44
C HIS A 89 4.30 7.98 21.53
N PRO A 90 4.75 8.73 22.56
CA PRO A 90 3.89 9.17 23.67
C PRO A 90 2.66 9.94 23.19
N ASP A 91 2.80 10.81 22.20
CA ASP A 91 1.69 11.61 21.67
C ASP A 91 0.62 10.73 21.01
N ASP A 92 1.06 9.71 20.28
CA ASP A 92 0.15 8.75 19.64
C ASP A 92 -0.55 7.85 20.68
N ILE A 93 0.19 7.40 21.70
CA ILE A 93 -0.37 6.63 22.82
C ILE A 93 -1.42 7.46 23.59
N ALA A 94 -1.19 8.77 23.73
CA ALA A 94 -2.14 9.66 24.39
C ALA A 94 -3.38 9.97 23.53
N ALA A 95 -3.21 9.99 22.20
CA ALA A 95 -4.27 10.42 21.28
C ALA A 95 -5.16 9.27 20.79
N TYR A 96 -4.60 8.08 20.61
CA TYR A 96 -5.30 6.97 19.96
C TYR A 96 -5.53 5.79 20.88
N LEU A 97 -6.72 5.19 20.77
CA LEU A 97 -7.11 4.00 21.55
C LEU A 97 -6.28 2.77 21.16
N ASN A 98 -5.93 2.65 19.88
CA ASN A 98 -5.14 1.54 19.33
C ASN A 98 -4.54 1.93 17.97
N ILE A 99 -3.66 1.07 17.46
CA ILE A 99 -2.91 1.30 16.22
C ILE A 99 -3.84 1.40 14.99
N ALA A 100 -4.96 0.69 14.94
CA ALA A 100 -5.87 0.74 13.79
C ALA A 100 -6.53 2.12 13.66
N VAL A 101 -6.90 2.73 14.78
CA VAL A 101 -7.44 4.10 14.82
C VAL A 101 -6.40 5.11 14.35
N ALA A 102 -5.14 4.96 14.81
CA ALA A 102 -4.04 5.83 14.39
C ALA A 102 -3.77 5.71 12.87
N HIS A 103 -3.76 4.49 12.35
CA HIS A 103 -3.56 4.23 10.93
C HIS A 103 -4.67 4.83 10.07
N ALA A 104 -5.93 4.65 10.46
CA ALA A 104 -7.07 5.20 9.72
C ALA A 104 -7.06 6.73 9.74
N ASP A 105 -6.80 7.36 10.90
CA ASP A 105 -6.71 8.82 11.01
C ASP A 105 -5.56 9.38 10.17
N PHE A 106 -4.38 8.79 10.28
CA PHE A 106 -3.21 9.20 9.51
C PHE A 106 -3.47 9.11 8.00
N ALA A 107 -4.01 7.98 7.52
CA ALA A 107 -4.35 7.78 6.12
C ALA A 107 -5.41 8.78 5.62
N ASN A 108 -6.42 9.09 6.45
CA ASN A 108 -7.44 10.07 6.14
C ASN A 108 -6.86 11.49 5.98
N ARG A 109 -5.94 11.88 6.89
CA ARG A 109 -5.26 13.19 6.81
C ARG A 109 -4.32 13.27 5.61
N VAL A 110 -3.58 12.19 5.32
CA VAL A 110 -2.75 12.10 4.10
C VAL A 110 -3.63 12.26 2.86
N ARG A 111 -4.77 11.56 2.80
CA ARG A 111 -5.71 11.70 1.68
C ARG A 111 -6.24 13.13 1.56
N ALA A 112 -6.70 13.71 2.65
CA ALA A 112 -7.26 15.07 2.63
C ALA A 112 -6.26 16.08 2.07
N ALA A 113 -5.02 16.07 2.55
CA ALA A 113 -3.96 16.96 2.09
C ALA A 113 -3.52 16.66 0.63
N LEU A 114 -3.56 15.38 0.22
CA LEU A 114 -3.24 14.97 -1.15
C LEU A 114 -4.32 15.47 -2.13
N ILE A 115 -5.60 15.24 -1.84
CA ILE A 115 -6.72 15.63 -2.72
C ILE A 115 -6.87 17.15 -2.81
N GLU A 116 -6.55 17.90 -1.76
CA GLU A 116 -6.50 19.36 -1.82
C GLU A 116 -5.53 19.86 -2.90
N ARG A 117 -4.38 19.20 -3.07
CA ARG A 117 -3.34 19.56 -4.05
C ARG A 117 -3.52 18.89 -5.40
N LEU A 118 -4.08 17.70 -5.41
CA LEU A 118 -4.26 16.86 -6.60
C LEU A 118 -5.64 16.18 -6.56
N PRO A 119 -6.71 16.88 -7.00
CA PRO A 119 -8.10 16.42 -6.86
C PRO A 119 -8.41 15.07 -7.52
N ASN A 120 -7.63 14.67 -8.51
CA ASN A 120 -7.79 13.39 -9.23
C ASN A 120 -6.80 12.32 -8.76
N ALA A 121 -6.18 12.49 -7.60
CA ALA A 121 -5.35 11.46 -7.00
C ALA A 121 -6.19 10.32 -6.43
N HIS A 122 -5.68 9.12 -6.53
CA HIS A 122 -6.21 7.91 -5.91
C HIS A 122 -5.26 7.43 -4.83
N LEU A 123 -5.76 7.20 -3.62
CA LEU A 123 -4.97 6.69 -2.51
C LEU A 123 -5.39 5.27 -2.16
N ILE A 124 -4.42 4.39 -2.11
CA ILE A 124 -4.54 2.99 -1.68
C ILE A 124 -3.73 2.83 -0.40
N VAL A 125 -4.23 2.08 0.57
CA VAL A 125 -3.52 1.80 1.82
C VAL A 125 -3.21 0.32 1.92
N CYS A 126 -1.95 -0.04 2.10
CA CYS A 126 -1.58 -1.35 2.60
C CYS A 126 -1.66 -1.32 4.12
N PRO A 127 -2.59 -2.02 4.74
CA PRO A 127 -2.73 -2.02 6.20
C PRO A 127 -1.65 -2.89 6.85
N MET A 128 -1.38 -2.68 8.13
CA MET A 128 -0.48 -3.54 8.91
C MET A 128 -0.93 -5.02 8.84
N LEU A 129 -2.23 -5.27 8.92
CA LEU A 129 -2.81 -6.61 8.80
C LEU A 129 -3.38 -6.79 7.38
N TYR A 130 -2.50 -7.01 6.42
CA TYR A 130 -2.83 -7.15 5.00
C TYR A 130 -3.15 -8.60 4.56
N ALA A 131 -2.92 -9.58 5.45
CA ALA A 131 -3.25 -11.00 5.24
C ALA A 131 -4.14 -11.48 6.37
N GLY A 132 -4.99 -12.47 6.11
CA GLY A 132 -5.88 -13.04 7.11
C GLY A 132 -7.30 -13.20 6.57
N ARG A 133 -8.28 -13.31 7.46
CA ARG A 133 -9.68 -13.47 7.07
C ARG A 133 -10.39 -12.16 6.71
N GLY A 134 -9.77 -11.02 7.00
CA GLY A 134 -10.40 -9.71 6.86
C GLY A 134 -11.45 -9.39 7.95
N THR A 135 -11.67 -10.31 8.90
CA THR A 135 -12.63 -10.16 10.01
C THR A 135 -11.99 -9.84 11.35
N GLU A 136 -10.71 -9.58 11.36
CA GLU A 136 -9.95 -9.22 12.52
C GLU A 136 -10.40 -7.85 13.05
N PRO A 137 -10.34 -7.60 14.37
CA PRO A 137 -10.74 -6.32 14.96
C PRO A 137 -10.06 -5.11 14.31
N TYR A 138 -8.80 -5.25 13.91
CA TYR A 138 -8.06 -4.23 13.17
C TYR A 138 -8.76 -3.89 11.83
N CYS A 139 -9.16 -4.91 11.06
CA CYS A 139 -9.83 -4.74 9.77
C CYS A 139 -11.19 -4.05 9.91
N HIS A 140 -11.95 -4.38 10.95
CA HIS A 140 -13.21 -3.71 11.26
C HIS A 140 -13.01 -2.21 11.57
N VAL A 141 -12.02 -1.87 12.39
CA VAL A 141 -11.71 -0.46 12.71
C VAL A 141 -11.29 0.30 11.46
N MET A 142 -10.42 -0.31 10.63
CA MET A 142 -10.03 0.28 9.35
C MET A 142 -11.26 0.50 8.45
N GLY A 143 -12.14 -0.49 8.34
CA GLY A 143 -13.37 -0.40 7.58
C GLY A 143 -14.30 0.71 8.03
N ASP A 144 -14.44 0.88 9.34
CA ASP A 144 -15.34 1.86 9.95
C ASP A 144 -14.82 3.29 9.86
N GLN A 145 -13.52 3.51 9.96
CA GLN A 145 -12.91 4.84 10.13
C GLN A 145 -12.17 5.36 8.90
N LEU A 146 -11.69 4.48 8.03
CA LEU A 146 -11.00 4.89 6.82
C LEU A 146 -11.99 5.52 5.82
N HIS A 147 -11.60 6.63 5.21
CA HIS A 147 -12.43 7.33 4.22
C HIS A 147 -12.87 6.36 3.10
N PRO A 148 -14.14 6.36 2.68
CA PRO A 148 -14.68 5.35 1.73
C PRO A 148 -14.03 5.36 0.34
N GLN A 149 -13.35 6.43 -0.03
CA GLN A 149 -12.60 6.52 -1.29
C GLN A 149 -11.10 6.17 -1.13
N ILE A 150 -10.71 5.52 -0.06
CA ILE A 150 -9.39 4.92 0.10
C ILE A 150 -9.55 3.42 -0.09
N ASP A 151 -8.83 2.84 -1.03
CA ASP A 151 -8.81 1.39 -1.17
C ASP A 151 -7.90 0.75 -0.15
N LEU A 152 -8.22 -0.47 0.23
CA LEU A 152 -7.49 -1.23 1.23
C LEU A 152 -6.92 -2.50 0.61
N MET A 153 -5.59 -2.60 0.64
CA MET A 153 -4.89 -3.77 0.11
C MET A 153 -5.13 -5.01 0.99
N TRP A 154 -5.22 -6.15 0.31
CA TRP A 154 -5.32 -7.45 0.95
C TRP A 154 -4.67 -8.53 0.07
N THR A 155 -3.90 -9.44 0.68
CA THR A 155 -3.25 -10.56 -0.03
C THR A 155 -4.06 -11.84 -0.01
N GLY A 156 -5.25 -11.80 0.59
CA GLY A 156 -6.04 -12.99 0.87
C GLY A 156 -5.75 -13.55 2.26
N ARG A 157 -6.05 -14.83 2.47
CA ARG A 157 -5.88 -15.47 3.79
C ARG A 157 -4.44 -15.60 4.24
N GLU A 158 -3.51 -15.61 3.30
CA GLU A 158 -2.08 -15.76 3.52
C GLU A 158 -1.31 -14.62 2.84
N ILE A 159 -0.07 -14.39 3.22
CA ILE A 159 0.80 -13.41 2.57
C ILE A 159 0.96 -13.75 1.09
N CYS A 160 1.20 -15.03 0.79
CA CYS A 160 1.24 -15.56 -0.58
C CYS A 160 0.09 -16.54 -0.76
N SER A 161 -1.13 -16.04 -0.91
CA SER A 161 -2.32 -16.89 -1.05
C SER A 161 -2.26 -17.74 -2.31
N GLY A 162 -2.29 -19.05 -2.14
CA GLY A 162 -2.36 -20.00 -3.25
C GLY A 162 -3.71 -19.96 -3.97
N TYR A 163 -4.76 -19.51 -3.29
CA TYR A 163 -6.11 -19.39 -3.82
C TYR A 163 -6.77 -18.08 -3.35
N LEU A 164 -7.44 -17.39 -4.27
CA LEU A 164 -8.28 -16.22 -4.01
C LEU A 164 -9.68 -16.49 -4.54
N ASP A 165 -10.69 -16.39 -3.69
CA ASP A 165 -12.08 -16.69 -4.03
C ASP A 165 -13.05 -15.55 -3.72
N ILE A 166 -14.23 -15.63 -4.35
CA ILE A 166 -15.30 -14.63 -4.20
C ILE A 166 -15.86 -14.66 -2.78
N ALA A 167 -15.95 -15.85 -2.15
CA ALA A 167 -16.52 -15.96 -0.81
C ALA A 167 -15.70 -15.18 0.22
N ASP A 168 -14.39 -15.27 0.13
CA ASP A 168 -13.47 -14.53 0.99
C ASP A 168 -13.48 -13.02 0.68
N ALA A 169 -13.54 -12.63 -0.60
CA ALA A 169 -13.69 -11.23 -1.01
C ALA A 169 -14.96 -10.60 -0.40
N VAL A 170 -16.09 -11.29 -0.45
CA VAL A 170 -17.34 -10.82 0.15
C VAL A 170 -17.27 -10.72 1.67
N VAL A 171 -16.56 -11.64 2.33
CA VAL A 171 -16.33 -11.55 3.79
C VAL A 171 -15.47 -10.34 4.14
N PHE A 172 -14.40 -10.12 3.39
CA PHE A 172 -13.54 -8.94 3.55
C PHE A 172 -14.34 -7.64 3.35
N GLU A 173 -15.10 -7.53 2.25
CA GLU A 173 -15.92 -6.37 1.94
C GLU A 173 -16.92 -6.04 3.06
N ARG A 174 -17.61 -7.06 3.61
CA ARG A 174 -18.54 -6.86 4.72
C ARG A 174 -17.87 -6.31 5.98
N SER A 175 -16.65 -6.73 6.24
CA SER A 175 -15.87 -6.31 7.42
C SER A 175 -15.26 -4.94 7.26
N THR A 176 -14.74 -4.64 6.07
CA THR A 176 -14.00 -3.41 5.78
C THR A 176 -14.85 -2.36 5.06
N ARG A 177 -16.10 -2.70 4.67
CA ARG A 177 -17.06 -1.84 3.94
C ARG A 177 -16.55 -1.36 2.59
N ARG A 178 -15.61 -2.11 2.01
CA ARG A 178 -15.06 -1.89 0.67
C ARG A 178 -14.57 -3.20 0.08
N PRO A 179 -14.58 -3.35 -1.26
CA PRO A 179 -13.98 -4.51 -1.89
C PRO A 179 -12.49 -4.58 -1.57
N PRO A 180 -11.87 -5.77 -1.56
CA PRO A 180 -10.43 -5.86 -1.43
C PRO A 180 -9.74 -5.29 -2.67
N PHE A 181 -8.72 -4.46 -2.47
CA PHE A 181 -7.74 -4.16 -3.49
C PHE A 181 -6.64 -5.22 -3.37
N TYR A 182 -6.57 -6.15 -4.32
CA TYR A 182 -5.63 -7.27 -4.19
C TYR A 182 -4.18 -6.85 -4.42
N TRP A 183 -3.35 -7.05 -3.39
CA TRP A 183 -1.92 -7.20 -3.56
C TRP A 183 -1.63 -8.68 -3.77
N ASP A 184 -1.61 -9.11 -5.03
CA ASP A 184 -1.41 -10.52 -5.35
C ASP A 184 0.07 -10.87 -5.39
N ASN A 185 0.53 -11.62 -4.38
CA ASN A 185 1.89 -12.11 -4.25
C ASN A 185 2.13 -13.43 -5.04
N TYR A 186 1.36 -13.68 -6.07
CA TYR A 186 1.58 -14.83 -6.94
C TYR A 186 1.82 -14.41 -8.39
N PRO A 187 2.91 -14.85 -9.01
CA PRO A 187 4.07 -15.51 -8.38
C PRO A 187 5.02 -14.49 -7.74
N VAL A 188 5.56 -14.83 -6.58
CA VAL A 188 6.60 -14.03 -5.92
C VAL A 188 7.91 -14.82 -5.89
N ASN A 189 9.03 -14.16 -6.12
CA ASN A 189 10.36 -14.78 -6.04
C ASN A 189 11.30 -14.02 -5.11
N ASP A 190 10.91 -13.99 -3.85
CA ASP A 190 11.73 -13.56 -2.72
C ASP A 190 11.89 -14.68 -1.68
N GLY A 191 12.56 -14.43 -0.59
CA GLY A 191 12.77 -15.37 0.49
C GLY A 191 13.24 -16.75 -0.01
N SER A 192 12.50 -17.79 0.32
CA SER A 192 12.79 -19.17 -0.08
C SER A 192 12.62 -19.45 -1.57
N MET A 193 11.90 -18.57 -2.28
CA MET A 193 11.62 -18.69 -3.72
C MET A 193 12.51 -17.80 -4.60
N SER A 194 13.44 -17.05 -4.01
CA SER A 194 14.30 -16.08 -4.71
C SER A 194 15.11 -16.68 -5.87
N HIS A 195 15.34 -18.01 -5.85
CA HIS A 195 16.07 -18.74 -6.88
C HIS A 195 15.17 -19.29 -8.02
N ARG A 196 13.86 -19.03 -7.97
CA ARG A 196 12.89 -19.55 -8.96
C ARG A 196 12.45 -18.44 -9.90
N LEU A 197 12.33 -18.78 -11.18
CA LEU A 197 11.67 -17.93 -12.17
C LEU A 197 10.26 -18.48 -12.41
N HIS A 198 9.26 -17.72 -12.03
CA HIS A 198 7.86 -18.07 -12.24
C HIS A 198 7.42 -17.57 -13.61
N ILE A 199 7.23 -18.48 -14.55
CA ILE A 199 6.82 -18.22 -15.95
C ILE A 199 5.53 -18.94 -16.34
N GLY A 200 4.88 -19.60 -15.40
CA GLY A 200 3.59 -20.25 -15.59
C GLY A 200 2.41 -19.26 -15.59
N PRO A 201 1.22 -19.74 -15.94
CA PRO A 201 -0.01 -18.95 -15.82
C PRO A 201 -0.29 -18.62 -14.36
N ILE A 202 -1.03 -17.54 -14.13
CA ILE A 202 -1.58 -17.25 -12.80
C ILE A 202 -2.71 -18.25 -12.55
N GLU A 203 -2.59 -19.02 -11.47
CA GLU A 203 -3.53 -20.07 -11.07
C GLU A 203 -4.17 -19.73 -9.71
N GLY A 204 -5.27 -20.43 -9.37
CA GLY A 204 -5.91 -20.31 -8.05
C GLY A 204 -6.67 -18.99 -7.84
N ARG A 205 -7.01 -18.26 -8.91
CA ARG A 205 -7.89 -17.09 -8.86
C ARG A 205 -9.23 -17.45 -9.44
N GLU A 206 -10.28 -17.38 -8.59
CA GLU A 206 -11.62 -17.78 -8.99
C GLU A 206 -12.14 -16.93 -10.15
N SER A 207 -12.78 -17.58 -11.12
CA SER A 207 -13.36 -16.89 -12.28
C SER A 207 -14.45 -15.92 -11.84
N GLY A 208 -14.34 -14.67 -12.25
CA GLY A 208 -15.29 -13.61 -11.88
C GLY A 208 -14.89 -12.81 -10.63
N LEU A 209 -13.77 -13.13 -9.98
CA LEU A 209 -13.27 -12.41 -8.80
C LEU A 209 -13.18 -10.89 -9.03
N HIS A 210 -12.81 -10.45 -10.24
CA HIS A 210 -12.76 -9.03 -10.64
C HIS A 210 -14.09 -8.26 -10.48
N ARG A 211 -15.19 -8.91 -10.18
CA ARG A 211 -16.49 -8.27 -9.89
C ARG A 211 -16.68 -7.94 -8.40
N PHE A 212 -15.79 -8.44 -7.57
CA PHE A 212 -15.85 -8.34 -6.11
C PHE A 212 -14.55 -7.79 -5.53
N ALA A 213 -13.66 -7.34 -6.38
CA ALA A 213 -12.34 -6.84 -6.00
C ALA A 213 -11.84 -5.83 -7.04
N ASP A 214 -11.01 -4.91 -6.61
CA ASP A 214 -10.25 -3.96 -7.43
C ASP A 214 -8.81 -4.42 -7.61
#